data_698f6dc65d8d923c883ab381ff465974
#
_entry.id   698f6dc65d8d923c883ab381ff465974
#
_cell.length_a   1.000
_cell.length_b   1.000
_cell.length_c   1.000
_cell.angle_alpha   90.00
_cell.angle_beta   90.00
_cell.angle_gamma   90.00
#
_symmetry.space_group_name_H-M   'P 1'
#
loop_
_entity.id
_entity.type
_entity.pdbx_description
1 polymer ?
#
loop_
_entity_poly.entity_id
_entity_poly.type
_entity_poly.pdbx_seq_one_letter_code
_entity_poly.pdbx_strand_id
1 'polypeptide(L)'
;GDVYKRQILNLLYILIMFENNLVPMVVEQTSRGERAFDIFSRLLKDRIIFIVGGIDDYVANLVVAQLLFLESEDPKKDIYMYINSPGGVITSGLSILDTMNYLKCDVSTVCFGQAASMGAVLLANGAKKKRFALPNSRVMIHQPLGGARGQATDIEIQAKEILTLKEKLNKILAEKTKQSLKKIQNDTERDFFMNAEEAVKYGIIDEVLKDRK
;
A
#
# COMPACT_ATOMS: atom_id res chain seq x y z
N GLY A 1 12.75 37.49 25.31
CA GLY A 1 11.33 37.41 24.98
C GLY A 1 10.98 36.70 23.67
N ASP A 2 11.68 37.04 22.56
CA ASP A 2 11.25 36.58 21.20
C ASP A 2 11.57 35.11 20.87
N VAL A 3 12.64 34.57 21.41
CA VAL A 3 13.05 33.18 21.15
C VAL A 3 12.03 32.18 21.78
N TYR A 4 11.58 32.46 22.99
CA TYR A 4 10.57 31.65 23.68
C TYR A 4 9.21 31.72 22.97
N LYS A 5 8.80 32.87 22.47
CA LYS A 5 7.55 33.00 21.69
C LYS A 5 7.60 32.20 20.40
N ARG A 6 8.75 32.21 19.69
CA ARG A 6 8.94 31.40 18.47
C ARG A 6 8.96 29.91 18.77
N GLN A 7 9.55 29.47 19.89
CA GLN A 7 9.54 28.07 20.29
C GLN A 7 8.13 27.61 20.66
N ILE A 8 7.35 28.41 21.37
CA ILE A 8 5.96 28.11 21.72
C ILE A 8 5.08 28.10 20.46
N LEU A 9 5.26 29.04 19.53
CA LEU A 9 4.56 29.04 18.24
C LEU A 9 4.93 27.84 17.38
N ASN A 10 6.19 27.41 17.34
CA ASN A 10 6.61 26.19 16.65
C ASN A 10 6.05 24.94 17.34
N LEU A 11 6.01 24.87 18.67
CA LEU A 11 5.36 23.76 19.39
C LEU A 11 3.84 23.74 19.15
N LEU A 12 3.18 24.91 19.16
CA LEU A 12 1.75 25.02 18.81
C LEU A 12 1.51 24.64 17.35
N TYR A 13 2.39 25.04 16.43
CA TYR A 13 2.30 24.68 15.01
C TYR A 13 2.51 23.18 14.81
N ILE A 14 3.44 22.57 15.53
CA ILE A 14 3.65 21.12 15.57
C ILE A 14 2.44 20.41 16.21
N LEU A 15 1.88 20.92 17.30
CA LEU A 15 0.67 20.39 17.92
C LEU A 15 -0.59 20.56 17.05
N ILE A 16 -0.69 21.63 16.28
CA ILE A 16 -1.78 21.87 15.30
C ILE A 16 -1.59 21.01 14.05
N MET A 17 -0.34 20.72 13.64
CA MET A 17 -0.03 19.78 12.55
C MET A 17 -0.30 18.31 12.95
N PHE A 18 -0.28 17.97 14.23
CA PHE A 18 -0.92 16.79 14.79
C PHE A 18 -2.41 17.09 15.03
N GLU A 19 -3.10 17.69 14.06
CA GLU A 19 -4.55 17.66 14.09
C GLU A 19 -4.96 16.20 14.26
N ASN A 20 -5.51 15.92 15.43
CA ASN A 20 -6.23 14.71 15.72
C ASN A 20 -7.27 14.54 14.61
N ASN A 21 -6.94 13.81 13.55
CA ASN A 21 -7.93 13.30 12.64
C ASN A 21 -8.85 12.44 13.52
N LEU A 22 -9.93 13.05 13.99
CA LEU A 22 -10.93 12.36 14.79
C LEU A 22 -11.44 11.19 13.97
N VAL A 23 -10.95 9.99 14.30
CA VAL A 23 -11.45 8.77 13.69
C VAL A 23 -12.87 8.56 14.22
N PRO A 24 -13.89 8.52 13.36
CA PRO A 24 -15.27 8.33 13.81
C PRO A 24 -15.45 7.05 14.61
N MET A 25 -16.19 7.16 15.71
CA MET A 25 -16.58 6.01 16.52
C MET A 25 -17.94 5.50 16.08
N VAL A 26 -18.10 4.18 16.02
CA VAL A 26 -19.35 3.48 15.78
C VAL A 26 -19.71 2.61 16.97
N VAL A 27 -20.99 2.55 17.32
CA VAL A 27 -21.50 1.74 18.43
C VAL A 27 -22.29 0.57 17.86
N GLU A 28 -21.91 -0.64 18.21
CA GLU A 28 -22.66 -1.86 17.91
C GLU A 28 -23.42 -2.33 19.14
N GLN A 29 -24.70 -2.63 18.95
CA GLN A 29 -25.50 -3.33 19.95
C GLN A 29 -25.28 -4.84 19.85
N THR A 30 -24.86 -5.47 20.93
CA THR A 30 -24.65 -6.91 20.98
C THR A 30 -25.52 -7.49 22.10
N SER A 31 -25.71 -8.83 22.11
CA SER A 31 -26.40 -9.52 23.22
C SER A 31 -25.75 -9.32 24.59
N ARG A 32 -24.51 -8.82 24.64
CA ARG A 32 -23.74 -8.53 25.88
C ARG A 32 -23.65 -7.02 26.20
N GLY A 33 -24.42 -6.18 25.50
CA GLY A 33 -24.42 -4.74 25.64
C GLY A 33 -23.80 -3.97 24.47
N GLU A 34 -23.63 -2.68 24.63
CA GLU A 34 -23.05 -1.80 23.62
C GLU A 34 -21.52 -1.92 23.60
N ARG A 35 -20.94 -1.92 22.39
CA ARG A 35 -19.50 -1.84 22.19
C ARG A 35 -19.19 -0.72 21.20
N ALA A 36 -18.29 0.18 21.60
CA ALA A 36 -17.78 1.21 20.73
C ALA A 36 -16.48 0.75 20.05
N PHE A 37 -16.36 1.04 18.75
CA PHE A 37 -15.17 0.81 17.94
C PHE A 37 -14.86 2.07 17.14
N ASP A 38 -13.60 2.38 16.91
CA ASP A 38 -13.29 3.28 15.80
C ASP A 38 -13.65 2.61 14.47
N ILE A 39 -13.86 3.42 13.41
CA ILE A 39 -14.35 2.90 12.13
C ILE A 39 -13.38 1.88 11.50
N PHE A 40 -12.06 2.06 11.64
CA PHE A 40 -11.09 1.12 11.07
C PHE A 40 -11.06 -0.20 11.84
N SER A 41 -11.12 -0.17 13.18
CA SER A 41 -11.27 -1.36 14.01
C SER A 41 -12.56 -2.11 13.70
N ARG A 42 -13.65 -1.37 13.40
CA ARG A 42 -14.92 -1.99 13.00
C ARG A 42 -14.80 -2.69 11.65
N LEU A 43 -14.18 -2.04 10.66
CA LEU A 43 -13.96 -2.62 9.34
C LEU A 43 -12.97 -3.79 9.36
N LEU A 44 -11.99 -3.77 10.27
CA LEU A 44 -11.07 -4.90 10.48
C LEU A 44 -11.81 -6.18 10.87
N LYS A 45 -12.90 -6.10 11.64
CA LYS A 45 -13.78 -7.26 11.94
C LYS A 45 -14.40 -7.86 10.69
N ASP A 46 -14.64 -7.04 9.66
CA ASP A 46 -15.10 -7.49 8.34
C ASP A 46 -13.94 -7.88 7.41
N ARG A 47 -12.74 -8.05 7.99
CA ARG A 47 -11.50 -8.44 7.30
C ARG A 47 -11.01 -7.40 6.28
N ILE A 48 -11.35 -6.14 6.49
CA ILE A 48 -10.95 -5.02 5.63
C ILE A 48 -9.81 -4.27 6.29
N ILE A 49 -8.70 -4.13 5.57
CA ILE A 49 -7.55 -3.31 5.94
C ILE A 49 -7.28 -2.23 4.89
N PHE A 50 -6.66 -1.15 5.33
CA PHE A 50 -6.41 0.02 4.48
C PHE A 50 -4.91 0.30 4.40
N ILE A 51 -4.44 0.59 3.17
CA ILE A 51 -3.15 1.24 2.90
C ILE A 51 -3.45 2.60 2.31
N VAL A 52 -3.36 3.64 3.13
CA VAL A 52 -3.66 5.03 2.75
C VAL A 52 -2.44 5.90 3.00
N GLY A 53 -2.10 6.75 2.00
CA GLY A 53 -0.92 7.61 2.07
C GLY A 53 0.39 6.88 1.80
N GLY A 54 1.50 7.43 2.29
CA GLY A 54 2.84 6.87 2.07
C GLY A 54 3.06 5.54 2.82
N ILE A 55 3.79 4.63 2.19
CA ILE A 55 4.19 3.36 2.79
C ILE A 55 5.56 3.56 3.44
N ASP A 56 5.58 3.58 4.76
CA ASP A 56 6.77 3.59 5.61
C ASP A 56 6.81 2.36 6.52
N ASP A 57 7.80 2.28 7.38
CA ASP A 57 7.96 1.15 8.30
C ASP A 57 6.82 1.05 9.31
N TYR A 58 6.24 2.18 9.74
CA TYR A 58 5.13 2.19 10.68
C TYR A 58 3.86 1.60 10.04
N VAL A 59 3.50 2.11 8.86
CA VAL A 59 2.36 1.60 8.08
C VAL A 59 2.55 0.11 7.75
N ALA A 60 3.76 -0.27 7.32
CA ALA A 60 4.04 -1.66 6.97
C ALA A 60 3.87 -2.60 8.17
N ASN A 61 4.40 -2.25 9.34
CA ASN A 61 4.27 -3.05 10.55
C ASN A 61 2.81 -3.20 10.99
N LEU A 62 1.99 -2.12 10.89
CA LEU A 62 0.57 -2.19 11.19
C LEU A 62 -0.18 -3.12 10.24
N VAL A 63 0.08 -3.01 8.94
CA VAL A 63 -0.56 -3.86 7.91
C VAL A 63 -0.16 -5.33 8.10
N VAL A 64 1.13 -5.62 8.34
CA VAL A 64 1.62 -6.97 8.62
C VAL A 64 0.94 -7.56 9.86
N ALA A 65 0.84 -6.78 10.95
CA ALA A 65 0.18 -7.23 12.17
C ALA A 65 -1.32 -7.54 11.94
N GLN A 66 -2.03 -6.69 11.18
CA GLN A 66 -3.42 -6.92 10.81
C GLN A 66 -3.59 -8.17 9.92
N LEU A 67 -2.71 -8.37 8.94
CA LEU A 67 -2.72 -9.56 8.08
C LEU A 67 -2.57 -10.84 8.90
N LEU A 68 -1.57 -10.91 9.78
CA LEU A 68 -1.32 -12.08 10.66
C LEU A 68 -2.48 -12.31 11.64
N PHE A 69 -3.03 -11.24 12.21
CA PHE A 69 -4.19 -11.32 13.09
C PHE A 69 -5.40 -11.92 12.37
N LEU A 70 -5.73 -11.41 11.18
CA LEU A 70 -6.88 -11.89 10.41
C LEU A 70 -6.70 -13.35 9.95
N GLU A 71 -5.49 -13.75 9.59
CA GLU A 71 -5.23 -15.17 9.30
C GLU A 71 -5.47 -16.06 10.51
N SER A 72 -5.00 -15.63 11.70
CA SER A 72 -5.16 -16.40 12.93
C SER A 72 -6.63 -16.58 13.33
N GLU A 73 -7.50 -15.61 13.00
CA GLU A 73 -8.93 -15.66 13.25
C GLU A 73 -9.65 -16.67 12.32
N ASP A 74 -9.35 -16.62 11.02
CA ASP A 74 -9.91 -17.56 10.05
C ASP A 74 -9.04 -17.66 8.78
N PRO A 75 -8.19 -18.70 8.66
CA PRO A 75 -7.30 -18.86 7.51
C PRO A 75 -7.98 -19.27 6.21
N LYS A 76 -9.32 -19.45 6.20
CA LYS A 76 -10.09 -19.86 5.01
C LYS A 76 -10.82 -18.70 4.36
N LYS A 77 -10.96 -17.57 5.05
CA LYS A 77 -11.64 -16.39 4.54
C LYS A 77 -10.67 -15.40 3.98
N ASP A 78 -11.06 -14.78 2.86
CA ASP A 78 -10.28 -13.72 2.22
C ASP A 78 -10.08 -12.52 3.14
N ILE A 79 -8.97 -11.82 2.93
CA ILE A 79 -8.70 -10.50 3.47
C ILE A 79 -8.85 -9.48 2.34
N TYR A 80 -9.48 -8.34 2.62
CA TYR A 80 -9.70 -7.27 1.65
C TYR A 80 -8.77 -6.10 1.96
N MET A 81 -7.81 -5.84 1.07
CA MET A 81 -6.85 -4.74 1.21
C MET A 81 -7.23 -3.60 0.28
N TYR A 82 -7.69 -2.49 0.86
CA TYR A 82 -8.03 -1.26 0.15
C TYR A 82 -6.81 -0.35 0.06
N ILE A 83 -6.45 0.07 -1.16
CA ILE A 83 -5.21 0.81 -1.45
C ILE A 83 -5.53 2.18 -2.04
N ASN A 84 -5.06 3.24 -1.36
CA ASN A 84 -5.00 4.61 -1.86
C ASN A 84 -3.65 5.22 -1.46
N SER A 85 -2.61 4.89 -2.22
CA SER A 85 -1.24 5.17 -1.85
C SER A 85 -0.39 5.65 -3.03
N PRO A 86 0.44 6.67 -2.83
CA PRO A 86 1.47 7.07 -3.80
C PRO A 86 2.67 6.11 -3.82
N GLY A 87 2.70 5.08 -2.98
CA GLY A 87 3.85 4.22 -2.73
C GLY A 87 4.67 4.67 -1.53
N GLY A 88 5.95 4.37 -1.52
CA GLY A 88 6.84 4.74 -0.42
C GLY A 88 8.09 3.87 -0.34
N VAL A 89 8.55 3.54 0.86
CA VAL A 89 9.78 2.79 1.12
C VAL A 89 9.67 1.37 0.57
N ILE A 90 10.61 0.98 -0.28
CA ILE A 90 10.57 -0.30 -0.99
C ILE A 90 10.60 -1.48 -0.02
N THR A 91 11.50 -1.47 0.97
CA THR A 91 11.63 -2.56 1.95
C THR A 91 10.39 -2.72 2.80
N SER A 92 9.74 -1.61 3.17
CA SER A 92 8.47 -1.60 3.90
C SER A 92 7.35 -2.20 3.04
N GLY A 93 7.28 -1.84 1.74
CA GLY A 93 6.32 -2.44 0.81
C GLY A 93 6.59 -3.92 0.55
N LEU A 94 7.86 -4.34 0.45
CA LEU A 94 8.22 -5.75 0.29
C LEU A 94 7.87 -6.59 1.53
N SER A 95 7.94 -6.05 2.74
CA SER A 95 7.50 -6.76 3.96
C SER A 95 6.00 -7.07 3.93
N ILE A 96 5.17 -6.13 3.46
CA ILE A 96 3.75 -6.36 3.24
C ILE A 96 3.53 -7.43 2.16
N LEU A 97 4.21 -7.29 1.00
CA LEU A 97 4.11 -8.21 -0.12
C LEU A 97 4.47 -9.65 0.28
N ASP A 98 5.59 -9.82 0.97
CA ASP A 98 6.05 -11.13 1.42
C ASP A 98 5.05 -11.72 2.44
N THR A 99 4.48 -10.90 3.34
CA THR A 99 3.43 -11.34 4.26
C THR A 99 2.19 -11.79 3.51
N MET A 100 1.70 -11.01 2.51
CA MET A 100 0.56 -11.42 1.67
C MET A 100 0.78 -12.79 1.01
N ASN A 101 2.01 -13.07 0.56
CA ASN A 101 2.35 -14.36 -0.06
C ASN A 101 2.56 -15.49 0.95
N TYR A 102 2.88 -15.17 2.20
CA TYR A 102 3.12 -16.14 3.28
C TYR A 102 1.83 -16.67 3.89
N LEU A 103 0.75 -15.90 3.86
CA LEU A 103 -0.55 -16.26 4.42
C LEU A 103 -1.18 -17.44 3.67
N LYS A 104 -2.01 -18.20 4.37
CA LYS A 104 -2.82 -19.30 3.79
C LYS A 104 -4.09 -18.81 3.11
N CYS A 105 -4.64 -17.70 3.57
CA CYS A 105 -5.83 -17.09 2.98
C CYS A 105 -5.47 -16.15 1.83
N ASP A 106 -6.38 -15.99 0.88
CA ASP A 106 -6.22 -15.05 -0.21
C ASP A 106 -6.34 -13.60 0.28
N VAL A 107 -5.48 -12.72 -0.25
CA VAL A 107 -5.61 -11.28 -0.07
C VAL A 107 -6.18 -10.68 -1.36
N SER A 108 -7.41 -10.21 -1.29
CA SER A 108 -8.04 -9.42 -2.35
C SER A 108 -7.58 -7.97 -2.25
N THR A 109 -7.21 -7.35 -3.38
CA THR A 109 -6.74 -5.95 -3.42
C THR A 109 -7.71 -5.08 -4.19
N VAL A 110 -7.99 -3.89 -3.66
CA VAL A 110 -8.91 -2.92 -4.26
C VAL A 110 -8.27 -1.54 -4.28
N CYS A 111 -8.04 -0.99 -5.48
CA CYS A 111 -7.60 0.40 -5.61
C CYS A 111 -8.79 1.35 -5.55
N PHE A 112 -8.74 2.35 -4.67
CA PHE A 112 -9.63 3.49 -4.66
C PHE A 112 -8.81 4.78 -4.63
N GLY A 113 -9.05 5.71 -5.54
CA GLY A 113 -8.18 6.88 -5.73
C GLY A 113 -6.93 6.54 -6.53
N GLN A 114 -5.84 6.14 -5.88
CA GLN A 114 -4.60 5.79 -6.58
C GLN A 114 -3.85 4.60 -5.99
N ALA A 115 -3.15 3.89 -6.84
CA ALA A 115 -2.12 2.93 -6.46
C ALA A 115 -0.87 3.20 -7.31
N ALA A 116 0.12 3.87 -6.73
CA ALA A 116 1.33 4.26 -7.43
C ALA A 116 2.58 3.61 -6.82
N SER A 117 3.61 3.36 -7.63
CA SER A 117 4.90 2.82 -7.19
C SER A 117 4.72 1.52 -6.39
N MET A 118 5.20 1.46 -5.13
CA MET A 118 4.97 0.29 -4.26
C MET A 118 3.49 -0.02 -4.05
N GLY A 119 2.60 0.99 -4.08
CA GLY A 119 1.14 0.77 -4.02
C GLY A 119 0.62 -0.04 -5.22
N ALA A 120 1.16 0.20 -6.43
CA ALA A 120 0.82 -0.57 -7.62
C ALA A 120 1.38 -2.00 -7.55
N VAL A 121 2.55 -2.19 -6.99
CA VAL A 121 3.15 -3.52 -6.77
C VAL A 121 2.29 -4.34 -5.81
N LEU A 122 1.84 -3.75 -4.70
CA LEU A 122 0.93 -4.41 -3.75
C LEU A 122 -0.43 -4.72 -4.38
N LEU A 123 -0.99 -3.79 -5.17
CA LEU A 123 -2.24 -4.02 -5.90
C LEU A 123 -2.12 -5.22 -6.84
N ALA A 124 -1.04 -5.28 -7.63
CA ALA A 124 -0.78 -6.39 -8.55
C ALA A 124 -0.51 -7.72 -7.85
N ASN A 125 -0.07 -7.69 -6.56
CA ASN A 125 0.22 -8.89 -5.78
C ASN A 125 -1.02 -9.54 -5.16
N GLY A 126 -2.20 -8.94 -5.26
CA GLY A 126 -3.44 -9.57 -4.84
C GLY A 126 -3.65 -10.95 -5.46
N ALA A 127 -4.46 -11.78 -4.81
CA ALA A 127 -4.77 -13.11 -5.28
C ALA A 127 -5.41 -13.06 -6.68
N LYS A 128 -5.10 -14.06 -7.52
CA LYS A 128 -5.59 -14.13 -8.90
C LYS A 128 -7.11 -14.06 -8.97
N LYS A 129 -7.65 -13.22 -9.84
CA LYS A 129 -9.07 -12.88 -10.01
C LYS A 129 -9.68 -12.12 -8.83
N LYS A 130 -8.84 -11.60 -7.90
CA LYS A 130 -9.27 -10.83 -6.73
C LYS A 130 -8.54 -9.49 -6.63
N ARG A 131 -8.09 -8.95 -7.78
CA ARG A 131 -7.43 -7.64 -7.88
C ARG A 131 -8.37 -6.68 -8.58
N PHE A 132 -8.73 -5.60 -7.92
CA PHE A 132 -9.78 -4.71 -8.37
C PHE A 132 -9.38 -3.23 -8.33
N ALA A 133 -10.10 -2.40 -9.08
CA ALA A 133 -10.06 -0.95 -8.92
C ALA A 133 -11.45 -0.36 -9.09
N LEU A 134 -11.71 0.79 -8.46
CA LEU A 134 -12.89 1.60 -8.75
C LEU A 134 -12.70 2.37 -10.06
N PRO A 135 -13.79 2.78 -10.76
CA PRO A 135 -13.71 3.31 -12.13
C PRO A 135 -12.80 4.53 -12.31
N ASN A 136 -12.70 5.41 -11.31
CA ASN A 136 -11.91 6.63 -11.37
C ASN A 136 -10.51 6.49 -10.76
N SER A 137 -10.09 5.26 -10.45
CA SER A 137 -8.78 5.00 -9.87
C SER A 137 -7.67 5.17 -10.89
N ARG A 138 -6.51 5.61 -10.41
CA ARG A 138 -5.27 5.73 -11.19
C ARG A 138 -4.25 4.74 -10.68
N VAL A 139 -3.57 4.08 -11.59
CA VAL A 139 -2.43 3.22 -11.29
C VAL A 139 -1.18 3.82 -11.95
N MET A 140 -0.05 3.77 -11.26
CA MET A 140 1.23 4.23 -11.81
C MET A 140 2.35 3.27 -11.41
N ILE A 141 3.13 2.87 -12.41
CA ILE A 141 4.35 2.07 -12.20
C ILE A 141 5.57 2.87 -12.66
N HIS A 142 6.66 2.73 -11.95
CA HIS A 142 7.95 3.32 -12.31
C HIS A 142 9.11 2.59 -11.60
N GLN A 143 10.34 2.90 -12.02
CA GLN A 143 11.54 2.40 -11.36
C GLN A 143 11.73 3.01 -9.96
N PRO A 144 12.54 2.38 -9.07
CA PRO A 144 12.90 2.95 -7.79
C PRO A 144 13.47 4.36 -7.91
N LEU A 145 13.02 5.25 -7.02
CA LEU A 145 13.68 6.51 -6.76
C LEU A 145 14.72 6.30 -5.66
N GLY A 146 15.89 6.83 -5.84
CA GLY A 146 16.94 6.73 -4.84
C GLY A 146 18.08 7.69 -5.13
N GLY A 147 18.94 7.86 -4.16
CA GLY A 147 20.15 8.64 -4.25
C GLY A 147 21.16 8.18 -3.21
N ALA A 148 22.43 8.50 -3.42
CA ALA A 148 23.49 8.21 -2.48
C ALA A 148 24.37 9.43 -2.29
N ARG A 149 24.89 9.59 -1.07
CA ARG A 149 25.82 10.64 -0.70
C ARG A 149 26.87 10.04 0.24
N GLY A 150 28.14 10.30 -0.04
CA GLY A 150 29.25 9.75 0.78
C GLY A 150 30.50 9.59 -0.06
N GLN A 151 31.38 8.68 0.35
CA GLN A 151 32.59 8.32 -0.41
C GLN A 151 32.21 7.57 -1.69
N ALA A 152 33.10 7.57 -2.68
CA ALA A 152 32.85 6.96 -3.98
C ALA A 152 32.39 5.50 -3.87
N THR A 153 33.04 4.70 -3.01
CA THR A 153 32.69 3.30 -2.76
C THR A 153 31.30 3.14 -2.15
N ASP A 154 30.90 4.02 -1.23
CA ASP A 154 29.56 3.99 -0.63
C ASP A 154 28.48 4.30 -1.68
N ILE A 155 28.75 5.27 -2.56
CA ILE A 155 27.86 5.61 -3.68
C ILE A 155 27.69 4.43 -4.64
N GLU A 156 28.80 3.72 -4.96
CA GLU A 156 28.75 2.54 -5.81
C GLU A 156 27.92 1.41 -5.20
N ILE A 157 28.10 1.14 -3.89
CA ILE A 157 27.33 0.13 -3.15
C ILE A 157 25.82 0.46 -3.20
N GLN A 158 25.45 1.71 -2.91
CA GLN A 158 24.06 2.15 -2.93
C GLN A 158 23.46 2.09 -4.34
N ALA A 159 24.20 2.51 -5.36
CA ALA A 159 23.74 2.41 -6.74
C ALA A 159 23.47 0.95 -7.16
N LYS A 160 24.34 0.02 -6.77
CA LYS A 160 24.17 -1.41 -7.04
C LYS A 160 22.93 -1.97 -6.33
N GLU A 161 22.68 -1.57 -5.08
CA GLU A 161 21.48 -1.99 -4.35
C GLU A 161 20.20 -1.47 -5.02
N ILE A 162 20.17 -0.19 -5.44
CA ILE A 162 19.01 0.38 -6.17
C ILE A 162 18.74 -0.40 -7.45
N LEU A 163 19.78 -0.78 -8.21
CA LEU A 163 19.63 -1.57 -9.43
C LEU A 163 19.11 -2.99 -9.12
N THR A 164 19.55 -3.60 -8.02
CA THR A 164 19.07 -4.90 -7.55
C THR A 164 17.57 -4.85 -7.21
N LEU A 165 17.14 -3.81 -6.50
CA LEU A 165 15.73 -3.59 -6.18
C LEU A 165 14.89 -3.31 -7.44
N LYS A 166 15.41 -2.51 -8.39
CA LYS A 166 14.77 -2.27 -9.70
C LYS A 166 14.50 -3.60 -10.41
N GLU A 167 15.50 -4.46 -10.50
CA GLU A 167 15.35 -5.76 -11.16
C GLU A 167 14.34 -6.65 -10.43
N LYS A 168 14.38 -6.70 -9.09
CA LYS A 168 13.44 -7.46 -8.26
C LYS A 168 11.99 -7.02 -8.50
N LEU A 169 11.71 -5.72 -8.43
CA LEU A 169 10.37 -5.19 -8.64
C LEU A 169 9.85 -5.44 -10.06
N ASN A 170 10.71 -5.27 -11.07
CA ASN A 170 10.35 -5.57 -12.47
C ASN A 170 10.00 -7.05 -12.66
N LYS A 171 10.73 -7.97 -12.03
CA LYS A 171 10.41 -9.42 -12.07
C LYS A 171 9.06 -9.70 -11.41
N ILE A 172 8.79 -9.09 -10.24
CA ILE A 172 7.50 -9.23 -9.54
C ILE A 172 6.35 -8.74 -10.44
N LEU A 173 6.47 -7.54 -11.01
CA LEU A 173 5.46 -6.99 -11.92
C LEU A 173 5.27 -7.87 -13.16
N ALA A 174 6.33 -8.35 -13.78
CA ALA A 174 6.26 -9.23 -14.96
C ALA A 174 5.50 -10.53 -14.62
N GLU A 175 5.80 -11.14 -13.48
CA GLU A 175 5.11 -12.35 -13.00
C GLU A 175 3.62 -12.12 -12.79
N LYS A 176 3.26 -11.04 -12.07
CA LYS A 176 1.87 -10.76 -11.68
C LYS A 176 1.00 -10.29 -12.84
N THR A 177 1.58 -9.51 -13.77
CA THR A 177 0.85 -8.95 -14.93
C THR A 177 0.86 -9.87 -16.15
N LYS A 178 1.74 -10.88 -16.19
CA LYS A 178 2.01 -11.73 -17.36
C LYS A 178 2.60 -10.97 -18.54
N GLN A 179 3.09 -9.76 -18.35
CA GLN A 179 3.86 -9.02 -19.34
C GLN A 179 5.30 -9.56 -19.43
N SER A 180 5.95 -9.36 -20.56
CA SER A 180 7.38 -9.68 -20.69
C SER A 180 8.22 -8.76 -19.78
N LEU A 181 9.31 -9.30 -19.23
CA LEU A 181 10.22 -8.50 -18.39
C LEU A 181 10.74 -7.26 -19.14
N LYS A 182 11.03 -7.40 -20.45
CA LYS A 182 11.48 -6.30 -21.32
C LYS A 182 10.44 -5.19 -21.41
N LYS A 183 9.14 -5.56 -21.52
CA LYS A 183 8.06 -4.57 -21.55
C LYS A 183 7.95 -3.83 -20.20
N ILE A 184 8.00 -4.57 -19.10
CA ILE A 184 7.98 -3.96 -17.75
C ILE A 184 9.17 -3.01 -17.58
N GLN A 185 10.38 -3.41 -17.96
CA GLN A 185 11.58 -2.58 -17.88
C GLN A 185 11.44 -1.28 -18.65
N ASN A 186 10.85 -1.33 -19.86
CA ASN A 186 10.63 -0.14 -20.68
C ASN A 186 9.55 0.77 -20.07
N ASP A 187 8.42 0.20 -19.63
CA ASP A 187 7.29 0.98 -19.12
C ASP A 187 7.60 1.60 -17.74
N THR A 188 8.41 0.93 -16.91
CA THR A 188 8.81 1.44 -15.60
C THR A 188 10.00 2.42 -15.64
N GLU A 189 10.60 2.67 -16.80
CA GLU A 189 11.75 3.59 -16.89
C GLU A 189 11.39 5.03 -16.50
N ARG A 190 10.14 5.42 -16.71
CA ARG A 190 9.53 6.67 -16.24
C ARG A 190 8.12 6.38 -15.72
N ASP A 191 7.47 7.39 -15.17
CA ASP A 191 6.10 7.27 -14.66
C ASP A 191 5.16 6.81 -15.77
N PHE A 192 4.62 5.61 -15.61
CA PHE A 192 3.68 5.01 -16.54
C PHE A 192 2.31 4.93 -15.89
N PHE A 193 1.42 5.86 -16.27
CA PHE A 193 0.08 5.98 -15.71
C PHE A 193 -0.93 5.14 -16.50
N MET A 194 -1.87 4.56 -15.76
CA MET A 194 -2.99 3.79 -16.28
C MET A 194 -4.29 4.21 -15.57
N ASN A 195 -5.38 4.34 -16.31
CA ASN A 195 -6.71 4.32 -15.74
C ASN A 195 -7.12 2.88 -15.38
N ALA A 196 -8.31 2.69 -14.78
CA ALA A 196 -8.74 1.37 -14.31
C ALA A 196 -8.87 0.33 -15.45
N GLU A 197 -9.43 0.71 -16.61
CA GLU A 197 -9.56 -0.19 -17.77
C GLU A 197 -8.20 -0.54 -18.40
N GLU A 198 -7.28 0.42 -18.44
CA GLU A 198 -5.90 0.19 -18.91
C GLU A 198 -5.16 -0.74 -17.96
N ALA A 199 -5.37 -0.61 -16.65
CA ALA A 199 -4.76 -1.49 -15.65
C ALA A 199 -5.26 -2.94 -15.75
N VAL A 200 -6.54 -3.15 -16.13
CA VAL A 200 -7.06 -4.50 -16.48
C VAL A 200 -6.35 -5.06 -17.72
N LYS A 201 -6.28 -4.27 -18.79
CA LYS A 201 -5.61 -4.70 -20.05
C LYS A 201 -4.12 -4.99 -19.85
N TYR A 202 -3.49 -4.23 -18.97
CA TYR A 202 -2.09 -4.42 -18.60
C TYR A 202 -1.86 -5.66 -17.73
N GLY A 203 -2.86 -6.04 -16.94
CA GLY A 203 -2.82 -7.19 -16.03
C GLY A 203 -2.45 -6.86 -14.58
N ILE A 204 -2.42 -5.57 -14.22
CA ILE A 204 -2.24 -5.14 -12.81
C ILE A 204 -3.42 -5.56 -11.96
N ILE A 205 -4.64 -5.42 -12.51
CA ILE A 205 -5.88 -5.83 -11.86
C ILE A 205 -6.68 -6.78 -12.75
N ASP A 206 -7.67 -7.42 -12.19
CA ASP A 206 -8.51 -8.40 -12.90
C ASP A 206 -9.84 -7.79 -13.37
N GLU A 207 -10.42 -6.82 -12.63
CA GLU A 207 -11.74 -6.26 -12.92
C GLU A 207 -11.88 -4.82 -12.37
N VAL A 208 -12.71 -4.01 -13.04
CA VAL A 208 -13.16 -2.69 -12.55
C VAL A 208 -14.51 -2.87 -11.85
N LEU A 209 -14.60 -2.55 -10.56
CA LEU A 209 -15.83 -2.63 -9.77
C LEU A 209 -16.67 -1.37 -10.00
N LYS A 210 -17.76 -1.48 -10.76
CA LYS A 210 -18.71 -0.39 -11.02
C LYS A 210 -19.78 -0.28 -9.94
N ASP A 211 -20.22 -1.42 -9.43
CA ASP A 211 -21.28 -1.54 -8.42
C ASP A 211 -20.84 -2.52 -7.31
N ARG A 212 -21.38 -2.29 -6.12
CA ARG A 212 -21.21 -3.25 -5.00
C ARG A 212 -22.29 -4.31 -5.17
N LYS A 213 -21.83 -5.53 -5.46
CA LYS A 213 -22.71 -6.72 -5.51
C LYS A 213 -23.06 -7.18 -4.12
#